data_2e911504d94327016f06753ba2d5b774
#
_entry.id   2e911504d94327016f06753ba2d5b774
#
_cell.length_a   1.000
_cell.length_b   1.000
_cell.length_c   1.000
_cell.angle_alpha   90.00
_cell.angle_beta   90.00
_cell.angle_gamma   90.00
#
_symmetry.space_group_name_H-M   'P 1'
#
loop_
_entity.id
_entity.type
_entity.pdbx_description
1 polymer ?
#
loop_
_entity_poly.entity_id
_entity_poly.type
_entity_poly.pdbx_seq_one_letter_code
_entity_poly.pdbx_strand_id
1 'polypeptide(L)'
;MNLRDPILYRIRHATHHQTGSEWPIYPTYDFAHGQEDAIEGITHSICTLEFEDHRPLYDWFIANLPVPHQPRQIEFARLNTSYTITSKRKLKQLVDEQVVAGWDDPRMPTIAGLRRRGYPAAAIRHFCEEVGTSRSDGTVDVAMLESAVRDHLNQHAPRAMCVMRPLRLTLTNLAEPLVLTVPNHPADPAFGSRELVMCSELYIDQADFREEANKQFKRLVLGKRVRLRGGLVIEGERCEKDADGNVIHVLAQCVTSVPGSDPEDGIKPKGVIQWVSAEHGLPATIRRYDRLFAVPEPGCEDDALAALNPQSLEVVTGAMVEPGLSEAEPEQVFQFEREGYFVADRYDHTPENPVFNLTIGLRDTWSASNA
;
A
#
# COMPACT_ATOMS: atom_id res chain seq x y z
N MET A 1 -12.71 0.04 -42.43
CA MET A 1 -11.77 -0.87 -43.07
C MET A 1 -11.91 -2.29 -42.56
N ASN A 2 -11.98 -2.53 -41.27
CA ASN A 2 -12.02 -3.88 -40.68
C ASN A 2 -13.19 -4.76 -41.10
N LEU A 3 -14.33 -4.19 -41.48
CA LEU A 3 -15.49 -4.95 -41.97
C LEU A 3 -15.49 -5.21 -43.46
N ARG A 4 -14.70 -4.46 -44.24
CA ARG A 4 -14.62 -4.63 -45.70
C ARG A 4 -13.64 -5.74 -46.10
N ASP A 5 -12.44 -5.71 -45.51
CA ASP A 5 -11.35 -6.63 -45.84
C ASP A 5 -10.73 -7.16 -44.52
N PRO A 6 -11.47 -8.02 -43.77
CA PRO A 6 -11.00 -8.49 -42.46
C PRO A 6 -9.79 -9.42 -42.62
N ILE A 7 -8.76 -9.18 -41.81
CA ILE A 7 -7.59 -10.05 -41.72
C ILE A 7 -7.90 -11.20 -40.76
N LEU A 8 -7.84 -12.44 -41.24
CA LEU A 8 -8.11 -13.64 -40.45
C LEU A 8 -6.86 -14.18 -39.77
N TYR A 9 -5.73 -14.17 -40.46
CA TYR A 9 -4.45 -14.69 -39.98
C TYR A 9 -3.33 -13.70 -40.20
N ARG A 10 -2.33 -13.81 -39.35
CA ARG A 10 -1.10 -13.05 -39.45
C ARG A 10 0.10 -13.98 -39.44
N ILE A 11 1.03 -13.81 -40.39
CA ILE A 11 2.30 -14.53 -40.40
C ILE A 11 3.27 -13.80 -39.46
N ARG A 12 3.84 -14.54 -38.50
CA ARG A 12 4.83 -14.00 -37.56
C ARG A 12 5.97 -14.99 -37.37
N HIS A 13 7.15 -14.65 -37.87
CA HIS A 13 8.38 -15.40 -37.65
C HIS A 13 8.98 -15.00 -36.29
N ALA A 14 8.53 -15.67 -35.22
CA ALA A 14 9.01 -15.46 -33.88
C ALA A 14 8.90 -16.76 -33.07
N THR A 15 9.83 -16.97 -32.16
CA THR A 15 9.78 -18.10 -31.24
C THR A 15 8.71 -17.88 -30.17
N HIS A 16 7.77 -18.80 -30.03
CA HIS A 16 6.75 -18.80 -29.01
C HIS A 16 7.25 -19.57 -27.78
N HIS A 17 6.96 -19.06 -26.58
CA HIS A 17 7.48 -19.62 -25.32
C HIS A 17 7.05 -21.07 -25.03
N GLN A 18 5.93 -21.55 -25.59
CA GLN A 18 5.45 -22.93 -25.42
C GLN A 18 5.72 -23.81 -26.63
N THR A 19 5.52 -23.29 -27.86
CA THR A 19 5.56 -24.08 -29.07
C THR A 19 6.81 -23.86 -29.92
N GLY A 20 7.75 -23.04 -29.47
CA GLY A 20 8.95 -22.71 -30.23
C GLY A 20 8.62 -22.03 -31.58
N SER A 21 9.22 -22.48 -32.65
CA SER A 21 9.01 -21.96 -34.00
C SER A 21 8.07 -22.81 -34.84
N GLU A 22 7.31 -23.71 -34.25
CA GLU A 22 6.45 -24.67 -34.91
C GLU A 22 5.25 -24.01 -35.62
N TRP A 23 4.73 -22.91 -35.05
CA TRP A 23 3.55 -22.21 -35.52
C TRP A 23 3.88 -20.77 -35.95
N PRO A 24 4.12 -20.51 -37.27
CA PRO A 24 4.37 -19.15 -37.75
C PRO A 24 3.11 -18.37 -38.14
N ILE A 25 1.94 -19.03 -38.21
CA ILE A 25 0.65 -18.42 -38.57
C ILE A 25 -0.24 -18.33 -37.34
N TYR A 26 -0.73 -17.13 -37.07
CA TYR A 26 -1.55 -16.83 -35.91
C TYR A 26 -2.89 -16.22 -36.31
N PRO A 27 -4.03 -16.69 -35.81
CA PRO A 27 -5.32 -16.02 -36.00
C PRO A 27 -5.30 -14.63 -35.39
N THR A 28 -6.06 -13.72 -36.02
CA THR A 28 -6.33 -12.43 -35.40
C THR A 28 -7.37 -12.60 -34.26
N TYR A 29 -7.42 -11.63 -33.32
CA TYR A 29 -8.39 -11.65 -32.26
C TYR A 29 -9.84 -11.76 -32.78
N ASP A 30 -10.22 -10.93 -33.75
CA ASP A 30 -11.56 -10.92 -34.33
C ASP A 30 -11.99 -12.27 -34.92
N PHE A 31 -11.03 -13.04 -35.43
CA PHE A 31 -11.32 -14.37 -36.02
C PHE A 31 -11.35 -15.45 -34.95
N ALA A 32 -10.51 -15.39 -33.93
CA ALA A 32 -10.37 -16.43 -32.90
C ALA A 32 -11.46 -16.33 -31.81
N HIS A 33 -11.72 -15.14 -31.29
CA HIS A 33 -12.50 -14.91 -30.08
C HIS A 33 -13.88 -15.60 -30.09
N GLY A 34 -14.69 -15.35 -31.12
CA GLY A 34 -16.03 -15.92 -31.21
C GLY A 34 -16.03 -17.45 -31.38
N GLN A 35 -15.04 -17.98 -32.10
CA GLN A 35 -14.92 -19.43 -32.35
C GLN A 35 -14.46 -20.17 -31.11
N GLU A 36 -13.48 -19.62 -30.36
CA GLU A 36 -13.02 -20.20 -29.10
C GLU A 36 -14.16 -20.22 -28.08
N ASP A 37 -14.85 -19.11 -27.90
CA ASP A 37 -16.01 -19.02 -27.02
C ASP A 37 -17.14 -19.99 -27.43
N ALA A 38 -17.40 -20.13 -28.71
CA ALA A 38 -18.39 -21.07 -29.19
C ALA A 38 -18.00 -22.55 -28.95
N ILE A 39 -16.71 -22.89 -29.10
CA ILE A 39 -16.19 -24.24 -28.83
C ILE A 39 -16.26 -24.55 -27.32
N GLU A 40 -15.98 -23.59 -26.48
CA GLU A 40 -16.02 -23.71 -25.01
C GLU A 40 -17.46 -23.63 -24.44
N GLY A 41 -18.47 -23.34 -25.25
CA GLY A 41 -19.87 -23.23 -24.84
C GLY A 41 -20.16 -21.95 -24.02
N ILE A 42 -19.37 -20.91 -24.21
CA ILE A 42 -19.59 -19.61 -23.59
C ILE A 42 -20.87 -18.98 -24.15
N THR A 43 -21.67 -18.36 -23.29
CA THR A 43 -22.92 -17.69 -23.68
C THR A 43 -22.73 -16.21 -23.99
N HIS A 44 -21.80 -15.56 -23.29
CA HIS A 44 -21.55 -14.13 -23.35
C HIS A 44 -20.05 -13.88 -23.55
N SER A 45 -19.68 -13.50 -24.78
CA SER A 45 -18.32 -13.12 -25.15
C SER A 45 -18.05 -11.68 -24.73
N ILE A 46 -17.37 -11.48 -23.62
CA ILE A 46 -17.11 -10.15 -23.05
C ILE A 46 -15.78 -9.61 -23.58
N CYS A 47 -15.81 -8.40 -24.13
CA CYS A 47 -14.63 -7.71 -24.62
C CYS A 47 -14.67 -6.20 -24.32
N THR A 48 -13.63 -5.46 -24.74
CA THR A 48 -13.54 -4.01 -24.57
C THR A 48 -14.26 -3.26 -25.69
N LEU A 49 -14.63 -1.98 -25.43
CA LEU A 49 -15.35 -1.12 -26.38
C LEU A 49 -14.64 -0.94 -27.74
N GLU A 50 -13.34 -1.13 -27.81
CA GLU A 50 -12.59 -1.07 -29.08
C GLU A 50 -13.07 -2.09 -30.13
N PHE A 51 -13.81 -3.12 -29.71
CA PHE A 51 -14.41 -4.14 -30.58
C PHE A 51 -15.90 -3.93 -30.85
N GLU A 52 -16.51 -2.86 -30.40
CA GLU A 52 -17.93 -2.58 -30.64
C GLU A 52 -18.25 -2.49 -32.14
N ASP A 53 -17.43 -1.77 -32.88
CA ASP A 53 -17.56 -1.64 -34.35
C ASP A 53 -17.30 -2.97 -35.09
N HIS A 54 -16.65 -3.93 -34.42
CA HIS A 54 -16.34 -5.25 -35.00
C HIS A 54 -17.45 -6.29 -34.73
N ARG A 55 -18.48 -6.00 -33.96
CA ARG A 55 -19.56 -6.93 -33.64
C ARG A 55 -20.24 -7.52 -34.87
N PRO A 56 -20.51 -6.78 -35.98
CA PRO A 56 -21.07 -7.39 -37.21
C PRO A 56 -20.19 -8.46 -37.79
N LEU A 57 -18.86 -8.34 -37.71
CA LEU A 57 -17.91 -9.36 -38.15
C LEU A 57 -17.97 -10.60 -37.26
N TYR A 58 -18.01 -10.40 -35.95
CA TYR A 58 -18.19 -11.47 -34.97
C TYR A 58 -19.48 -12.27 -35.25
N ASP A 59 -20.61 -11.58 -35.38
CA ASP A 59 -21.90 -12.20 -35.65
C ASP A 59 -21.89 -12.97 -36.95
N TRP A 60 -21.18 -12.45 -38.00
CA TRP A 60 -21.04 -13.12 -39.28
C TRP A 60 -20.25 -14.44 -39.18
N PHE A 61 -19.16 -14.47 -38.40
CA PHE A 61 -18.40 -15.70 -38.19
C PHE A 61 -19.23 -16.74 -37.42
N ILE A 62 -19.92 -16.36 -36.38
CA ILE A 62 -20.77 -17.29 -35.61
C ILE A 62 -21.91 -17.86 -36.47
N ALA A 63 -22.47 -17.06 -37.36
CA ALA A 63 -23.57 -17.50 -38.24
C ALA A 63 -23.12 -18.40 -39.41
N ASN A 64 -21.88 -18.26 -39.90
CA ASN A 64 -21.41 -18.90 -41.11
C ASN A 64 -20.38 -20.01 -40.89
N LEU A 65 -19.82 -20.15 -39.69
CA LEU A 65 -18.88 -21.23 -39.39
C LEU A 65 -19.58 -22.38 -38.67
N PRO A 66 -19.09 -23.62 -38.80
CA PRO A 66 -19.67 -24.79 -38.14
C PRO A 66 -19.30 -24.87 -36.64
N VAL A 67 -19.71 -23.89 -35.87
CA VAL A 67 -19.44 -23.82 -34.42
C VAL A 67 -20.55 -24.52 -33.62
N PRO A 68 -20.22 -25.18 -32.50
CA PRO A 68 -21.20 -25.96 -31.71
C PRO A 68 -22.18 -25.10 -30.90
N HIS A 69 -21.84 -23.84 -30.62
CA HIS A 69 -22.63 -22.91 -29.82
C HIS A 69 -22.60 -21.51 -30.43
N GLN A 70 -23.62 -20.69 -30.09
CA GLN A 70 -23.75 -19.32 -30.60
C GLN A 70 -23.67 -18.30 -29.46
N PRO A 71 -22.47 -17.89 -29.08
CA PRO A 71 -22.28 -16.87 -28.07
C PRO A 71 -22.67 -15.48 -28.59
N ARG A 72 -22.90 -14.54 -27.66
CA ARG A 72 -23.21 -13.15 -27.97
C ARG A 72 -22.10 -12.25 -27.49
N GLN A 73 -21.55 -11.42 -28.36
CA GLN A 73 -20.55 -10.40 -27.98
C GLN A 73 -21.18 -9.25 -27.20
N ILE A 74 -20.53 -8.85 -26.11
CA ILE A 74 -20.92 -7.73 -25.26
C ILE A 74 -19.66 -6.95 -24.88
N GLU A 75 -19.67 -5.65 -25.10
CA GLU A 75 -18.54 -4.78 -24.85
C GLU A 75 -18.75 -3.92 -23.60
N PHE A 76 -17.66 -3.70 -22.89
CA PHE A 76 -17.60 -2.80 -21.74
C PHE A 76 -16.40 -1.86 -21.82
N ALA A 77 -16.54 -0.70 -21.18
CA ALA A 77 -15.47 0.25 -21.01
C ALA A 77 -14.32 -0.35 -20.20
N ARG A 78 -13.11 0.09 -20.50
CA ARG A 78 -11.93 -0.22 -19.68
C ARG A 78 -12.02 0.57 -18.37
N LEU A 79 -11.67 -0.07 -17.25
CA LEU A 79 -11.48 0.62 -16.00
C LEU A 79 -10.12 1.34 -16.02
N ASN A 80 -10.14 2.65 -16.18
CA ASN A 80 -8.96 3.49 -16.05
C ASN A 80 -9.01 4.23 -14.71
N THR A 81 -7.86 4.33 -14.05
CA THR A 81 -7.72 5.11 -12.81
C THR A 81 -6.72 6.24 -13.02
N SER A 82 -6.97 7.37 -12.36
CA SER A 82 -6.04 8.50 -12.39
C SER A 82 -4.66 8.09 -11.83
N TYR A 83 -3.60 8.79 -12.23
CA TYR A 83 -2.21 8.56 -11.82
C TYR A 83 -1.67 7.16 -12.14
N THR A 84 -2.31 6.43 -13.06
CA THR A 84 -1.89 5.08 -13.46
C THR A 84 -1.85 4.91 -14.97
N ILE A 85 -1.03 3.96 -15.44
CA ILE A 85 -0.96 3.53 -16.83
C ILE A 85 -1.35 2.06 -16.89
N THR A 86 -2.26 1.70 -17.79
CA THR A 86 -2.67 0.31 -18.05
C THR A 86 -2.06 -0.27 -19.34
N SER A 87 -1.33 0.54 -20.11
CA SER A 87 -0.67 0.11 -21.34
C SER A 87 0.50 -0.84 -21.06
N LYS A 88 0.38 -2.11 -21.47
CA LYS A 88 1.44 -3.12 -21.31
C LYS A 88 2.79 -2.65 -21.88
N ARG A 89 2.78 -1.96 -23.03
CA ARG A 89 4.01 -1.46 -23.67
C ARG A 89 4.73 -0.43 -22.79
N LYS A 90 3.98 0.55 -22.24
CA LYS A 90 4.53 1.58 -21.37
C LYS A 90 4.99 0.98 -20.03
N LEU A 91 4.23 0.05 -19.46
CA LEU A 91 4.62 -0.66 -18.22
C LEU A 91 5.88 -1.53 -18.44
N LYS A 92 5.98 -2.20 -19.60
CA LYS A 92 7.19 -2.96 -19.95
C LYS A 92 8.42 -2.06 -20.03
N GLN A 93 8.29 -0.86 -20.59
CA GLN A 93 9.38 0.12 -20.65
C GLN A 93 9.90 0.46 -19.27
N LEU A 94 9.02 0.69 -18.26
CA LEU A 94 9.44 0.97 -16.88
C LEU A 94 10.27 -0.18 -16.28
N VAL A 95 9.92 -1.43 -16.63
CA VAL A 95 10.67 -2.61 -16.17
C VAL A 95 12.02 -2.72 -16.92
N ASP A 96 12.02 -2.57 -18.23
CA ASP A 96 13.22 -2.69 -19.08
C ASP A 96 14.26 -1.61 -18.73
N GLU A 97 13.81 -0.39 -18.41
CA GLU A 97 14.65 0.75 -18.01
C GLU A 97 14.97 0.78 -16.51
N GLN A 98 14.53 -0.25 -15.76
CA GLN A 98 14.78 -0.41 -14.33
C GLN A 98 14.27 0.77 -13.46
N VAL A 99 13.22 1.46 -13.90
CA VAL A 99 12.51 2.47 -13.10
C VAL A 99 11.78 1.82 -11.93
N VAL A 100 11.29 0.61 -12.16
CA VAL A 100 10.66 -0.26 -11.16
C VAL A 100 11.41 -1.59 -11.09
N ALA A 101 11.35 -2.26 -9.94
CA ALA A 101 12.08 -3.51 -9.71
C ALA A 101 11.59 -4.69 -10.57
N GLY A 102 10.35 -4.64 -11.04
CA GLY A 102 9.75 -5.69 -11.87
C GLY A 102 8.23 -5.51 -11.99
N TRP A 103 7.56 -6.51 -12.54
CA TRP A 103 6.12 -6.52 -12.73
C TRP A 103 5.33 -6.58 -11.41
N ASP A 104 5.97 -6.97 -10.33
CA ASP A 104 5.44 -7.04 -8.97
C ASP A 104 5.91 -5.89 -8.07
N ASP A 105 6.57 -4.87 -8.62
CA ASP A 105 6.91 -3.67 -7.86
C ASP A 105 5.63 -3.06 -7.25
N PRO A 106 5.61 -2.73 -5.95
CA PRO A 106 4.43 -2.18 -5.28
C PRO A 106 3.85 -0.89 -5.88
N ARG A 107 4.57 -0.22 -6.78
CA ARG A 107 4.11 0.96 -7.52
C ARG A 107 3.40 0.62 -8.84
N MET A 108 3.51 -0.64 -9.28
CA MET A 108 2.91 -1.10 -10.53
C MET A 108 1.43 -1.43 -10.36
N PRO A 109 0.54 -1.02 -11.29
CA PRO A 109 -0.89 -1.32 -11.23
C PRO A 109 -1.21 -2.74 -11.74
N THR A 110 -0.34 -3.68 -11.44
CA THR A 110 -0.56 -5.10 -11.70
C THR A 110 -1.14 -5.78 -10.47
N ILE A 111 -1.85 -6.89 -10.63
CA ILE A 111 -2.33 -7.67 -9.49
C ILE A 111 -1.17 -8.12 -8.59
N ALA A 112 -0.02 -8.48 -9.18
CA ALA A 112 1.17 -8.85 -8.43
C ALA A 112 1.74 -7.67 -7.63
N GLY A 113 1.82 -6.48 -8.23
CA GLY A 113 2.28 -5.26 -7.56
C GLY A 113 1.33 -4.82 -6.45
N LEU A 114 0.02 -4.78 -6.71
CA LEU A 114 -1.00 -4.45 -5.71
C LEU A 114 -0.97 -5.44 -4.53
N ARG A 115 -0.83 -6.73 -4.80
CA ARG A 115 -0.69 -7.76 -3.77
C ARG A 115 0.55 -7.54 -2.92
N ARG A 116 1.73 -7.31 -3.52
CA ARG A 116 2.98 -7.03 -2.81
C ARG A 116 2.93 -5.72 -2.02
N ARG A 117 2.11 -4.76 -2.49
CA ARG A 117 1.81 -3.53 -1.75
C ARG A 117 0.86 -3.76 -0.57
N GLY A 118 0.24 -4.94 -0.45
CA GLY A 118 -0.68 -5.27 0.63
C GLY A 118 -2.14 -4.86 0.38
N TYR A 119 -2.55 -4.65 -0.87
CA TYR A 119 -3.95 -4.39 -1.21
C TYR A 119 -4.77 -5.67 -1.10
N PRO A 120 -5.77 -5.72 -0.20
CA PRO A 120 -6.62 -6.89 -0.04
C PRO A 120 -7.50 -7.14 -1.27
N ALA A 121 -7.60 -8.40 -1.70
CA ALA A 121 -8.45 -8.76 -2.83
C ALA A 121 -9.94 -8.36 -2.62
N ALA A 122 -10.42 -8.41 -1.38
CA ALA A 122 -11.77 -7.97 -1.03
C ALA A 122 -11.97 -6.47 -1.26
N ALA A 123 -10.99 -5.63 -0.92
CA ALA A 123 -11.05 -4.19 -1.15
C ALA A 123 -11.05 -3.85 -2.65
N ILE A 124 -10.24 -4.56 -3.45
CA ILE A 124 -10.22 -4.37 -4.91
C ILE A 124 -11.58 -4.76 -5.52
N ARG A 125 -12.18 -5.88 -5.09
CA ARG A 125 -13.51 -6.29 -5.54
C ARG A 125 -14.57 -5.27 -5.16
N HIS A 126 -14.56 -4.80 -3.92
CA HIS A 126 -15.50 -3.77 -3.45
C HIS A 126 -15.38 -2.49 -4.28
N PHE A 127 -14.17 -2.02 -4.55
CA PHE A 127 -13.95 -0.88 -5.45
C PHE A 127 -14.54 -1.12 -6.86
N CYS A 128 -14.32 -2.31 -7.44
CA CYS A 128 -14.90 -2.63 -8.75
C CYS A 128 -16.44 -2.67 -8.72
N GLU A 129 -17.05 -3.14 -7.62
CA GLU A 129 -18.48 -3.14 -7.42
C GLU A 129 -19.05 -1.72 -7.29
N GLU A 130 -18.37 -0.84 -6.55
CA GLU A 130 -18.76 0.58 -6.43
C GLU A 130 -18.68 1.34 -7.74
N VAL A 131 -17.63 1.12 -8.52
CA VAL A 131 -17.46 1.73 -9.85
C VAL A 131 -18.52 1.19 -10.82
N GLY A 132 -18.84 -0.10 -10.70
CA GLY A 132 -19.77 -0.78 -11.58
C GLY A 132 -19.23 -1.00 -12.98
N THR A 133 -20.10 -1.46 -13.88
CA THR A 133 -19.78 -1.68 -15.30
C THR A 133 -20.39 -0.56 -16.16
N SER A 134 -19.63 -0.04 -17.11
CA SER A 134 -20.06 1.03 -18.01
C SER A 134 -19.75 0.68 -19.47
N ARG A 135 -20.50 1.29 -20.38
CA ARG A 135 -20.21 1.33 -21.83
C ARG A 135 -19.71 2.70 -22.27
N SER A 136 -19.35 3.55 -21.35
CA SER A 136 -18.73 4.86 -21.61
C SER A 136 -17.34 4.89 -21.01
N ASP A 137 -16.33 5.17 -21.80
CA ASP A 137 -14.98 5.35 -21.32
C ASP A 137 -14.89 6.53 -20.35
N GLY A 138 -14.12 6.35 -19.29
CA GLY A 138 -13.90 7.37 -18.27
C GLY A 138 -12.72 7.00 -17.40
N THR A 139 -12.25 7.97 -16.63
CA THR A 139 -11.19 7.79 -15.63
C THR A 139 -11.79 7.93 -14.24
N VAL A 140 -11.60 6.94 -13.39
CA VAL A 140 -12.00 6.92 -11.99
C VAL A 140 -10.86 7.46 -11.15
N ASP A 141 -11.17 8.24 -10.13
CA ASP A 141 -10.15 8.73 -9.21
C ASP A 141 -9.56 7.56 -8.41
N VAL A 142 -8.23 7.42 -8.45
CA VAL A 142 -7.50 6.38 -7.69
C VAL A 142 -7.78 6.48 -6.19
N ALA A 143 -8.14 7.65 -5.67
CA ALA A 143 -8.53 7.87 -4.28
C ALA A 143 -9.73 6.99 -3.86
N MET A 144 -10.62 6.60 -4.77
CA MET A 144 -11.70 5.66 -4.49
C MET A 144 -11.16 4.25 -4.15
N LEU A 145 -10.21 3.75 -4.94
CA LEU A 145 -9.54 2.48 -4.64
C LEU A 145 -8.76 2.57 -3.32
N GLU A 146 -8.04 3.66 -3.11
CA GLU A 146 -7.30 3.92 -1.87
C GLU A 146 -8.23 3.99 -0.65
N SER A 147 -9.45 4.54 -0.80
CA SER A 147 -10.45 4.56 0.27
C SER A 147 -10.97 3.16 0.59
N ALA A 148 -11.32 2.38 -0.42
CA ALA A 148 -11.79 1.00 -0.24
C ALA A 148 -10.74 0.13 0.49
N VAL A 149 -9.45 0.30 0.15
CA VAL A 149 -8.33 -0.36 0.83
C VAL A 149 -8.22 0.08 2.28
N ARG A 150 -8.29 1.39 2.53
CA ARG A 150 -8.19 1.97 3.88
C ARG A 150 -9.32 1.50 4.79
N ASP A 151 -10.55 1.49 4.28
CA ASP A 151 -11.75 1.09 5.03
C ASP A 151 -11.71 -0.41 5.37
N HIS A 152 -11.29 -1.24 4.43
CA HIS A 152 -11.09 -2.66 4.68
C HIS A 152 -10.01 -2.91 5.75
N LEU A 153 -8.84 -2.29 5.61
CA LEU A 153 -7.72 -2.48 6.52
C LEU A 153 -7.99 -1.90 7.91
N ASN A 154 -8.80 -0.85 8.03
CA ASN A 154 -9.19 -0.32 9.33
C ASN A 154 -9.91 -1.35 10.19
N GLN A 155 -10.66 -2.25 9.57
CA GLN A 155 -11.42 -3.30 10.24
C GLN A 155 -10.60 -4.59 10.46
N HIS A 156 -9.64 -4.89 9.57
CA HIS A 156 -9.01 -6.21 9.51
C HIS A 156 -7.51 -6.23 9.83
N ALA A 157 -6.85 -5.08 9.95
CA ALA A 157 -5.43 -5.04 10.26
C ALA A 157 -5.17 -4.92 11.77
N PRO A 158 -4.39 -5.80 12.39
CA PRO A 158 -3.94 -5.62 13.76
C PRO A 158 -3.06 -4.37 13.87
N ARG A 159 -3.05 -3.77 15.07
CA ARG A 159 -2.24 -2.57 15.38
C ARG A 159 -0.87 -2.97 15.89
N ALA A 160 0.15 -2.24 15.49
CA ALA A 160 1.51 -2.39 15.97
C ALA A 160 2.18 -1.02 16.12
N MET A 161 3.26 -0.94 16.86
CA MET A 161 4.05 0.28 16.99
C MET A 161 5.33 0.21 16.16
N CYS A 162 5.57 1.29 15.42
CA CYS A 162 6.77 1.47 14.62
C CYS A 162 7.24 2.92 14.75
N VAL A 163 8.48 3.11 15.17
CA VAL A 163 9.14 4.40 15.25
C VAL A 163 10.03 4.55 14.02
N MET A 164 9.61 5.41 13.09
CA MET A 164 10.29 5.57 11.79
C MET A 164 11.66 6.24 11.93
N ARG A 165 11.74 7.30 12.72
CA ARG A 165 12.96 8.07 12.97
C ARG A 165 13.25 8.07 14.47
N PRO A 166 13.98 7.06 14.98
CA PRO A 166 14.16 6.86 16.40
C PRO A 166 14.88 8.01 17.08
N LEU A 167 14.25 8.57 18.11
CA LEU A 167 14.81 9.50 19.06
C LEU A 167 14.83 8.81 20.43
N ARG A 168 15.99 8.75 21.05
CA ARG A 168 16.15 8.12 22.36
C ARG A 168 15.38 8.89 23.44
N LEU A 169 14.66 8.16 24.28
CA LEU A 169 13.92 8.66 25.42
C LEU A 169 14.28 7.87 26.67
N THR A 170 14.76 8.54 27.73
CA THR A 170 14.99 7.90 29.03
C THR A 170 13.89 8.31 30.02
N LEU A 171 13.27 7.35 30.66
CA LEU A 171 12.34 7.54 31.78
C LEU A 171 13.13 7.53 33.08
N THR A 172 13.38 8.72 33.63
CA THR A 172 14.35 8.96 34.74
C THR A 172 13.97 8.32 36.07
N ASN A 173 12.69 8.02 36.28
CA ASN A 173 12.14 7.45 37.51
C ASN A 173 11.47 6.08 37.35
N LEU A 174 11.66 5.41 36.23
CA LEU A 174 11.21 4.02 36.01
C LEU A 174 12.34 3.05 36.39
N ALA A 175 12.28 2.51 37.58
CA ALA A 175 13.34 1.64 38.12
C ALA A 175 13.24 0.19 37.59
N GLU A 176 12.03 -0.31 37.41
CA GLU A 176 11.77 -1.69 36.99
C GLU A 176 10.95 -1.70 35.69
N PRO A 177 11.22 -2.63 34.75
CA PRO A 177 10.41 -2.78 33.54
C PRO A 177 8.94 -3.09 33.85
N LEU A 178 8.02 -2.54 33.06
CA LEU A 178 6.61 -2.83 33.15
C LEU A 178 6.15 -3.68 31.96
N VAL A 179 5.47 -4.79 32.26
CA VAL A 179 4.79 -5.58 31.22
C VAL A 179 3.40 -4.99 30.98
N LEU A 180 3.14 -4.61 29.76
CA LEU A 180 1.90 -3.99 29.31
C LEU A 180 1.13 -4.92 28.42
N THR A 181 -0.16 -5.15 28.68
CA THR A 181 -1.06 -5.86 27.77
C THR A 181 -1.78 -4.84 26.90
N VAL A 182 -1.51 -4.89 25.58
CA VAL A 182 -2.05 -3.94 24.61
C VAL A 182 -2.95 -4.69 23.62
N PRO A 183 -4.19 -4.23 23.37
CA PRO A 183 -5.07 -4.88 22.40
C PRO A 183 -4.50 -4.79 20.97
N ASN A 184 -4.63 -5.88 20.22
CA ASN A 184 -4.21 -5.91 18.82
C ASN A 184 -5.16 -5.12 17.90
N HIS A 185 -6.42 -4.90 18.34
CA HIS A 185 -7.37 -4.06 17.63
C HIS A 185 -8.24 -3.25 18.61
N PRO A 186 -8.47 -1.95 18.36
CA PRO A 186 -9.17 -1.09 19.32
C PRO A 186 -10.66 -1.38 19.47
N ALA A 187 -11.31 -1.94 18.43
CA ALA A 187 -12.75 -2.15 18.38
C ALA A 187 -13.16 -3.63 18.36
N ASP A 188 -12.23 -4.55 18.07
CA ASP A 188 -12.53 -5.97 17.96
C ASP A 188 -11.65 -6.82 18.89
N PRO A 189 -12.21 -7.28 20.03
CA PRO A 189 -11.48 -8.13 20.96
C PRO A 189 -11.06 -9.50 20.39
N ALA A 190 -11.64 -9.96 19.28
CA ALA A 190 -11.28 -11.22 18.64
C ALA A 190 -9.84 -11.24 18.12
N PHE A 191 -9.25 -10.08 17.88
CA PHE A 191 -7.83 -9.95 17.54
C PHE A 191 -6.90 -10.26 18.74
N GLY A 192 -7.44 -10.38 19.94
CA GLY A 192 -6.65 -10.61 21.16
C GLY A 192 -5.79 -9.43 21.57
N SER A 193 -4.74 -9.72 22.32
CA SER A 193 -3.79 -8.73 22.84
C SER A 193 -2.37 -9.27 22.75
N ARG A 194 -1.40 -8.37 22.88
CA ARG A 194 0.02 -8.67 22.94
C ARG A 194 0.67 -8.03 24.16
N GLU A 195 1.80 -8.59 24.58
CA GLU A 195 2.59 -8.05 25.68
C GLU A 195 3.72 -7.20 25.14
N LEU A 196 3.92 -6.03 25.76
CA LEU A 196 5.02 -5.13 25.46
C LEU A 196 5.74 -4.80 26.77
N VAL A 197 7.08 -4.81 26.74
CA VAL A 197 7.90 -4.46 27.90
C VAL A 197 8.36 -3.02 27.78
N MET A 198 7.90 -2.18 28.70
CA MET A 198 8.31 -0.79 28.83
C MET A 198 9.50 -0.72 29.80
N CYS A 199 10.69 -0.49 29.26
CA CYS A 199 11.92 -0.25 30.03
C CYS A 199 12.14 1.24 30.26
N SER A 200 13.16 1.60 31.01
CA SER A 200 13.56 3.00 31.20
C SER A 200 14.07 3.65 29.88
N GLU A 201 14.66 2.86 29.00
CA GLU A 201 15.17 3.31 27.72
C GLU A 201 14.19 2.93 26.59
N LEU A 202 13.73 3.96 25.87
CA LEU A 202 12.75 3.83 24.78
C LEU A 202 13.21 4.60 23.54
N TYR A 203 12.56 4.31 22.42
CA TYR A 203 12.57 5.15 21.25
C TYR A 203 11.18 5.74 21.03
N ILE A 204 11.14 7.03 20.66
CA ILE A 204 9.96 7.73 20.14
C ILE A 204 10.33 8.31 18.77
N ASP A 205 9.34 8.70 17.98
CA ASP A 205 9.62 9.35 16.70
C ASP A 205 10.13 10.78 16.92
N GLN A 206 11.14 11.20 16.14
CA GLN A 206 11.67 12.57 16.18
C GLN A 206 10.57 13.62 15.96
N ALA A 207 9.57 13.31 15.13
CA ALA A 207 8.43 14.19 14.89
C ALA A 207 7.49 14.32 16.11
N ASP A 208 7.61 13.42 17.08
CA ASP A 208 6.80 13.44 18.31
C ASP A 208 7.40 14.30 19.44
N PHE A 209 8.57 14.89 19.23
CA PHE A 209 9.19 15.78 20.22
C PHE A 209 9.47 17.18 19.65
N ARG A 210 9.28 18.18 20.49
CA ARG A 210 9.77 19.56 20.29
C ARG A 210 10.15 20.18 21.65
N GLU A 211 11.20 20.97 21.67
CA GLU A 211 11.57 21.71 22.87
C GLU A 211 10.50 22.73 23.25
N GLU A 212 10.06 23.50 22.25
CA GLU A 212 8.98 24.45 22.35
C GLU A 212 7.95 24.23 21.25
N ALA A 213 6.68 24.37 21.57
CA ALA A 213 5.62 24.26 20.59
C ALA A 213 4.36 25.04 21.00
N ASN A 214 3.59 25.43 19.99
CA ASN A 214 2.28 26.06 20.17
C ASN A 214 1.24 25.07 20.74
N LYS A 215 0.03 25.57 21.04
CA LYS A 215 -1.05 24.78 21.63
C LYS A 215 -1.61 23.68 20.69
N GLN A 216 -1.32 23.75 19.39
CA GLN A 216 -1.79 22.77 18.40
C GLN A 216 -0.92 21.51 18.38
N PHE A 217 0.32 21.59 18.81
CA PHE A 217 1.20 20.43 18.91
C PHE A 217 0.84 19.59 20.12
N LYS A 218 0.17 18.47 19.88
CA LYS A 218 -0.36 17.55 20.91
C LYS A 218 0.57 16.35 21.11
N ARG A 219 1.86 16.59 21.29
CA ARG A 219 2.90 15.56 21.45
C ARG A 219 3.83 15.98 22.60
N LEU A 220 4.99 15.33 22.74
CA LEU A 220 5.92 15.61 23.83
C LEU A 220 6.61 16.97 23.63
N VAL A 221 6.53 17.81 24.67
CA VAL A 221 7.23 19.10 24.76
C VAL A 221 7.82 19.20 26.17
N LEU A 222 8.94 19.87 26.34
CA LEU A 222 9.54 20.11 27.66
C LEU A 222 8.53 20.77 28.61
N GLY A 223 8.43 20.26 29.85
CA GLY A 223 7.48 20.70 30.86
C GLY A 223 6.02 20.41 30.53
N LYS A 224 5.72 19.56 29.57
CA LYS A 224 4.34 19.16 29.21
C LYS A 224 4.20 17.64 29.16
N ARG A 225 2.96 17.19 29.37
CA ARG A 225 2.61 15.78 29.50
C ARG A 225 2.05 15.19 28.24
N VAL A 226 2.48 13.95 27.95
CA VAL A 226 1.95 13.11 26.89
C VAL A 226 1.78 11.68 27.43
N ARG A 227 0.84 10.92 26.88
CA ARG A 227 0.70 9.49 27.19
C ARG A 227 1.49 8.66 26.19
N LEU A 228 2.27 7.72 26.68
CA LEU A 228 2.81 6.64 25.89
C LEU A 228 1.69 5.63 25.58
N ARG A 229 1.55 5.20 24.32
CA ARG A 229 0.47 4.32 23.88
C ARG A 229 0.42 3.03 24.72
N GLY A 230 -0.73 2.76 25.33
CA GLY A 230 -0.92 1.61 26.22
C GLY A 230 -0.17 1.69 27.55
N GLY A 231 0.60 2.75 27.81
CA GLY A 231 1.48 2.89 28.96
C GLY A 231 1.19 4.08 29.85
N LEU A 232 2.26 4.65 30.38
CA LEU A 232 2.26 5.71 31.37
C LEU A 232 2.10 7.11 30.75
N VAL A 233 1.69 8.08 31.56
CA VAL A 233 1.82 9.51 31.28
C VAL A 233 3.21 9.95 31.69
N ILE A 234 3.90 10.64 30.79
CA ILE A 234 5.25 11.17 31.00
C ILE A 234 5.26 12.69 30.84
N GLU A 235 6.23 13.36 31.51
CA GLU A 235 6.51 14.78 31.38
C GLU A 235 7.96 14.98 30.94
N GLY A 236 8.20 15.75 29.89
CA GLY A 236 9.54 16.04 29.39
C GLY A 236 10.32 16.94 30.33
N GLU A 237 11.52 16.53 30.73
CA GLU A 237 12.38 17.28 31.66
C GLU A 237 13.42 18.10 30.90
N ARG A 238 14.23 17.46 30.08
CA ARG A 238 15.30 18.07 29.33
C ARG A 238 15.63 17.27 28.06
N CYS A 239 16.38 17.86 27.14
CA CYS A 239 16.94 17.15 25.99
C CYS A 239 18.44 17.42 25.85
N GLU A 240 19.10 16.50 25.15
CA GLU A 240 20.51 16.60 24.78
C GLU A 240 20.63 16.74 23.28
N LYS A 241 21.61 17.53 22.84
CA LYS A 241 21.82 17.84 21.43
C LYS A 241 23.20 17.43 20.97
N ASP A 242 23.31 17.15 19.69
CA ASP A 242 24.61 16.99 19.01
C ASP A 242 25.29 18.35 18.76
N ALA A 243 26.48 18.29 18.13
CA ALA A 243 27.25 19.48 17.79
C ALA A 243 26.55 20.41 16.78
N ASP A 244 25.62 19.87 15.99
CA ASP A 244 24.85 20.59 14.97
C ASP A 244 23.55 21.18 15.54
N GLY A 245 23.26 20.91 16.82
CA GLY A 245 22.06 21.39 17.51
C GLY A 245 20.82 20.53 17.35
N ASN A 246 20.93 19.35 16.74
CA ASN A 246 19.82 18.40 16.63
C ASN A 246 19.61 17.68 17.95
N VAL A 247 18.36 17.48 18.35
CA VAL A 247 18.02 16.69 19.54
C VAL A 247 18.30 15.22 19.27
N ILE A 248 19.13 14.61 20.10
CA ILE A 248 19.52 13.20 20.02
C ILE A 248 19.00 12.35 21.19
N HIS A 249 18.61 12.99 22.28
CA HIS A 249 18.14 12.30 23.47
C HIS A 249 17.18 13.20 24.26
N VAL A 250 16.09 12.59 24.76
CA VAL A 250 15.11 13.25 25.64
C VAL A 250 15.07 12.53 26.97
N LEU A 251 15.04 13.28 28.06
CA LEU A 251 14.81 12.76 29.39
C LEU A 251 13.41 13.19 29.84
N ALA A 252 12.66 12.26 30.43
CA ALA A 252 11.31 12.50 30.92
C ALA A 252 11.07 11.71 32.21
N GLN A 253 10.17 12.20 33.05
CA GLN A 253 9.71 11.47 34.24
C GLN A 253 8.32 10.87 34.01
N CYS A 254 8.07 9.70 34.56
CA CYS A 254 6.74 9.12 34.67
C CYS A 254 5.91 9.89 35.68
N VAL A 255 4.75 10.38 35.30
CA VAL A 255 3.81 11.11 36.15
C VAL A 255 2.75 10.17 36.74
N THR A 256 2.51 9.03 36.08
CA THR A 256 1.63 7.97 36.59
C THR A 256 2.45 6.70 36.82
N SER A 257 2.00 5.86 37.75
CA SER A 257 2.60 4.55 38.04
C SER A 257 1.78 3.38 37.50
N VAL A 258 0.51 3.65 37.15
CA VAL A 258 -0.40 2.62 36.59
C VAL A 258 -0.67 2.92 35.13
N PRO A 259 -0.46 1.95 34.20
CA PRO A 259 -0.75 2.11 32.79
C PRO A 259 -2.22 2.47 32.55
N GLY A 260 -2.46 3.41 31.65
CA GLY A 260 -3.81 3.86 31.30
C GLY A 260 -4.46 4.85 32.28
N SER A 261 -3.92 5.00 33.51
CA SER A 261 -4.47 5.96 34.53
C SER A 261 -4.20 7.41 34.11
N ASP A 262 -5.04 8.32 34.62
CA ASP A 262 -4.80 9.76 34.54
C ASP A 262 -3.96 10.21 35.76
N PRO A 263 -3.19 11.31 35.62
CA PRO A 263 -2.43 11.88 36.74
C PRO A 263 -3.34 12.32 37.92
N GLU A 264 -2.88 12.08 39.14
CA GLU A 264 -3.63 12.38 40.38
C GLU A 264 -3.86 13.88 40.58
N ASP A 265 -3.00 14.75 40.06
CA ASP A 265 -3.13 16.20 40.11
C ASP A 265 -4.17 16.78 39.14
N GLY A 266 -4.85 15.93 38.35
CA GLY A 266 -5.89 16.31 37.41
C GLY A 266 -5.37 16.94 36.09
N ILE A 267 -4.06 17.09 35.89
CA ILE A 267 -3.48 17.64 34.67
C ILE A 267 -3.37 16.55 33.62
N LYS A 268 -4.34 16.52 32.70
CA LYS A 268 -4.41 15.49 31.65
C LYS A 268 -3.34 15.66 30.58
N PRO A 269 -2.81 14.55 30.01
CA PRO A 269 -1.90 14.59 28.88
C PRO A 269 -2.63 15.13 27.64
N LYS A 270 -1.90 15.89 26.80
CA LYS A 270 -2.48 16.53 25.60
C LYS A 270 -2.59 15.63 24.39
N GLY A 271 -1.98 14.46 24.42
CA GLY A 271 -1.98 13.53 23.31
C GLY A 271 -1.42 12.16 23.70
N VAL A 272 -1.34 11.29 22.69
CA VAL A 272 -0.77 9.95 22.81
C VAL A 272 0.29 9.81 21.72
N ILE A 273 1.47 9.31 22.07
CA ILE A 273 2.55 9.00 21.15
C ILE A 273 2.89 7.51 21.19
N GLN A 274 3.41 6.99 20.09
CA GLN A 274 3.94 5.63 20.04
C GLN A 274 5.36 5.59 20.60
N TRP A 275 5.82 4.40 20.92
CA TRP A 275 7.14 4.13 21.48
C TRP A 275 7.55 2.68 21.20
N VAL A 276 8.85 2.43 21.23
CA VAL A 276 9.42 1.07 21.17
C VAL A 276 10.51 0.97 22.24
N SER A 277 10.56 -0.16 22.94
CA SER A 277 11.63 -0.42 23.90
C SER A 277 13.00 -0.44 23.20
N ALA A 278 14.00 0.23 23.76
CA ALA A 278 15.34 0.20 23.20
C ALA A 278 16.03 -1.16 23.38
N GLU A 279 15.63 -1.92 24.42
CA GLU A 279 16.17 -3.23 24.73
C GLU A 279 15.53 -4.34 23.90
N HIS A 280 14.20 -4.24 23.65
CA HIS A 280 13.43 -5.31 23.03
C HIS A 280 13.00 -4.98 21.58
N GLY A 281 13.09 -3.73 21.17
CA GLY A 281 12.75 -3.29 19.83
C GLY A 281 13.71 -3.86 18.79
N LEU A 282 13.21 -4.04 17.57
CA LEU A 282 13.97 -4.59 16.46
C LEU A 282 14.18 -3.52 15.39
N PRO A 283 15.39 -3.44 14.80
CA PRO A 283 15.61 -2.59 13.64
C PRO A 283 14.85 -3.15 12.44
N ALA A 284 14.25 -2.27 11.65
CA ALA A 284 13.49 -2.63 10.47
C ALA A 284 13.77 -1.68 9.32
N THR A 285 13.53 -2.16 8.10
CA THR A 285 13.48 -1.33 6.89
C THR A 285 12.04 -1.06 6.51
N ILE A 286 11.70 0.22 6.35
CA ILE A 286 10.38 0.65 5.95
C ILE A 286 10.45 1.25 4.55
N ARG A 287 9.68 0.71 3.61
CA ARG A 287 9.56 1.23 2.25
C ARG A 287 8.25 1.98 2.14
N ARG A 288 8.34 3.28 1.95
CA ARG A 288 7.17 4.15 1.79
C ARG A 288 6.94 4.37 0.31
N TYR A 289 5.97 3.68 -0.23
CA TYR A 289 5.55 3.81 -1.62
C TYR A 289 4.48 4.89 -1.75
N ASP A 290 4.64 5.73 -2.77
CA ASP A 290 3.66 6.71 -3.20
C ASP A 290 3.20 6.40 -4.64
N ARG A 291 2.42 7.30 -5.25
CA ARG A 291 2.00 7.17 -6.64
C ARG A 291 3.22 7.23 -7.55
N LEU A 292 3.28 6.34 -8.53
CA LEU A 292 4.40 6.27 -9.46
C LEU A 292 4.46 7.48 -10.39
N PHE A 293 3.30 8.08 -10.70
CA PHE A 293 3.19 9.24 -11.59
C PHE A 293 2.69 10.48 -10.84
N ALA A 294 3.22 11.65 -11.22
CA ALA A 294 2.88 12.93 -10.63
C ALA A 294 1.65 13.60 -11.30
N VAL A 295 1.23 13.12 -12.48
CA VAL A 295 0.12 13.69 -13.25
C VAL A 295 -1.09 12.76 -13.28
N PRO A 296 -2.33 13.30 -13.36
CA PRO A 296 -3.54 12.49 -13.35
C PRO A 296 -3.68 11.53 -14.54
N GLU A 297 -3.20 11.92 -15.72
CA GLU A 297 -3.34 11.15 -16.97
C GLU A 297 -1.98 10.87 -17.62
N PRO A 298 -1.10 10.08 -16.98
CA PRO A 298 0.24 9.84 -17.51
C PRO A 298 0.23 9.02 -18.81
N GLY A 299 -0.88 8.37 -19.12
CA GLY A 299 -1.07 7.64 -20.37
C GLY A 299 -1.17 8.53 -21.60
N CYS A 300 -1.58 9.80 -21.42
CA CYS A 300 -1.73 10.80 -22.50
C CYS A 300 -0.42 11.53 -22.83
N GLU A 301 0.59 11.45 -21.96
CA GLU A 301 1.90 12.05 -22.21
C GLU A 301 2.64 11.31 -23.32
N ASP A 302 3.32 12.07 -24.20
CA ASP A 302 4.17 11.51 -25.26
C ASP A 302 5.30 10.67 -24.66
N ASP A 303 5.91 11.15 -23.58
CA ASP A 303 6.89 10.44 -22.76
C ASP A 303 6.35 10.18 -21.35
N ALA A 304 5.97 8.93 -21.09
CA ALA A 304 5.49 8.53 -19.78
C ALA A 304 6.55 8.65 -18.67
N LEU A 305 7.84 8.63 -19.03
CA LEU A 305 8.94 8.78 -18.06
C LEU A 305 9.04 10.21 -17.52
N ALA A 306 8.68 11.21 -18.33
CA ALA A 306 8.64 12.60 -17.89
C ALA A 306 7.57 12.88 -16.82
N ALA A 307 6.56 12.00 -16.72
CA ALA A 307 5.47 12.10 -15.75
C ALA A 307 5.74 11.35 -14.44
N LEU A 308 6.92 10.74 -14.29
CA LEU A 308 7.26 9.99 -13.07
C LEU A 308 7.35 10.89 -11.84
N ASN A 309 6.91 10.35 -10.71
CA ASN A 309 7.12 10.95 -9.40
C ASN A 309 8.49 10.50 -8.86
N PRO A 310 9.49 11.40 -8.76
CA PRO A 310 10.82 11.06 -8.25
C PRO A 310 10.80 10.63 -6.79
N GLN A 311 9.75 10.96 -6.04
CA GLN A 311 9.56 10.59 -4.63
C GLN A 311 8.62 9.39 -4.46
N SER A 312 8.39 8.61 -5.52
CA SER A 312 7.48 7.45 -5.48
C SER A 312 7.94 6.32 -4.54
N LEU A 313 9.16 6.36 -4.05
CA LEU A 313 9.72 5.43 -3.07
C LEU A 313 10.70 6.15 -2.14
N GLU A 314 10.41 6.14 -0.84
CA GLU A 314 11.33 6.49 0.24
C GLU A 314 11.68 5.21 1.02
N VAL A 315 12.97 4.96 1.22
CA VAL A 315 13.45 3.83 2.03
C VAL A 315 14.00 4.36 3.35
N VAL A 316 13.32 4.04 4.44
CA VAL A 316 13.73 4.37 5.80
C VAL A 316 14.44 3.16 6.40
N THR A 317 15.74 3.28 6.63
CA THR A 317 16.54 2.27 7.29
C THR A 317 16.71 2.62 8.77
N GLY A 318 16.74 1.60 9.63
CA GLY A 318 16.94 1.80 11.07
C GLY A 318 15.69 2.32 11.81
N ALA A 319 14.51 2.18 11.24
CA ALA A 319 13.26 2.27 11.99
C ALA A 319 13.24 1.20 13.09
N MET A 320 12.58 1.49 14.21
CA MET A 320 12.46 0.54 15.31
C MET A 320 11.01 0.05 15.41
N VAL A 321 10.83 -1.26 15.46
CA VAL A 321 9.51 -1.91 15.56
C VAL A 321 9.41 -2.73 16.84
N GLU A 322 8.17 -2.96 17.30
CA GLU A 322 7.94 -3.83 18.45
C GLU A 322 8.34 -5.28 18.16
N PRO A 323 8.77 -6.04 19.18
CA PRO A 323 9.42 -7.36 18.97
C PRO A 323 8.53 -8.39 18.27
N GLY A 324 7.21 -8.38 18.50
CA GLY A 324 6.28 -9.31 17.87
C GLY A 324 6.23 -9.23 16.33
N LEU A 325 6.75 -8.15 15.75
CA LEU A 325 6.79 -8.00 14.29
C LEU A 325 7.90 -8.83 13.61
N SER A 326 8.81 -9.44 14.37
CA SER A 326 9.74 -10.45 13.83
C SER A 326 9.03 -11.74 13.40
N GLU A 327 7.88 -12.04 14.03
CA GLU A 327 7.07 -13.22 13.74
C GLU A 327 6.05 -12.97 12.62
N ALA A 328 6.04 -11.76 12.02
CA ALA A 328 5.14 -11.45 10.93
C ALA A 328 5.41 -12.37 9.72
N GLU A 329 4.35 -12.95 9.19
CA GLU A 329 4.46 -13.72 7.95
C GLU A 329 4.54 -12.78 6.73
N PRO A 330 5.23 -13.18 5.65
CA PRO A 330 5.17 -12.45 4.39
C PRO A 330 3.71 -12.19 3.95
N GLU A 331 3.45 -10.98 3.47
CA GLU A 331 2.10 -10.49 3.09
C GLU A 331 1.15 -10.23 4.28
N GLN A 332 1.57 -10.43 5.51
CA GLN A 332 0.76 -10.02 6.67
C GLN A 332 0.71 -8.50 6.79
N VAL A 333 -0.49 -7.95 6.98
CA VAL A 333 -0.72 -6.50 7.04
C VAL A 333 -0.95 -6.06 8.47
N PHE A 334 -0.38 -4.88 8.83
CA PHE A 334 -0.53 -4.22 10.12
C PHE A 334 -0.91 -2.77 9.92
N GLN A 335 -1.59 -2.18 10.89
CA GLN A 335 -1.60 -0.72 11.02
C GLN A 335 -0.46 -0.32 11.96
N PHE A 336 0.55 0.37 11.45
CA PHE A 336 1.48 1.07 12.30
C PHE A 336 0.79 2.33 12.84
N GLU A 337 0.66 2.36 14.15
CA GLU A 337 -0.11 3.38 14.87
C GLU A 337 0.30 4.79 14.41
N ARG A 338 -0.68 5.58 13.96
CA ARG A 338 -0.53 6.94 13.46
C ARG A 338 0.22 7.12 12.13
N GLU A 339 0.87 6.08 11.59
CA GLU A 339 1.67 6.15 10.37
C GLU A 339 0.88 5.72 9.13
N GLY A 340 0.27 4.55 9.16
CA GLY A 340 -0.43 3.98 8.02
C GLY A 340 -0.63 2.47 8.15
N TYR A 341 -1.00 1.86 7.04
CA TYR A 341 -1.07 0.41 6.90
C TYR A 341 0.16 -0.08 6.16
N PHE A 342 0.76 -1.13 6.67
CA PHE A 342 2.01 -1.70 6.16
C PHE A 342 1.88 -3.20 6.03
N VAL A 343 2.51 -3.75 5.02
CA VAL A 343 2.58 -5.19 4.76
C VAL A 343 4.02 -5.68 4.92
N ALA A 344 4.21 -6.83 5.56
CA ALA A 344 5.50 -7.50 5.55
C ALA A 344 5.85 -7.91 4.11
N ASP A 345 7.01 -7.48 3.61
CA ASP A 345 7.36 -7.70 2.20
C ASP A 345 7.43 -9.21 1.89
N ARG A 346 6.87 -9.59 0.78
CA ARG A 346 6.72 -10.98 0.36
C ARG A 346 8.05 -11.74 0.26
N TYR A 347 9.13 -11.05 -0.13
CA TYR A 347 10.40 -11.67 -0.46
C TYR A 347 11.54 -11.26 0.48
N ASP A 348 11.51 -10.01 0.94
CA ASP A 348 12.64 -9.43 1.65
C ASP A 348 12.44 -9.43 3.18
N HIS A 349 11.19 -9.66 3.65
CA HIS A 349 10.92 -9.76 5.08
C HIS A 349 11.38 -11.10 5.63
N THR A 350 12.19 -11.05 6.69
CA THR A 350 12.59 -12.22 7.49
C THR A 350 12.56 -11.84 8.98
N PRO A 351 12.53 -12.80 9.90
CA PRO A 351 12.60 -12.52 11.34
C PRO A 351 13.84 -11.72 11.75
N GLU A 352 14.98 -11.95 11.09
CA GLU A 352 16.25 -11.27 11.37
C GLU A 352 16.37 -9.91 10.66
N ASN A 353 15.60 -9.71 9.61
CA ASN A 353 15.60 -8.47 8.83
C ASN A 353 14.16 -8.07 8.45
N PRO A 354 13.41 -7.51 9.40
CA PRO A 354 12.04 -7.08 9.12
C PRO A 354 11.96 -5.99 8.05
N VAL A 355 11.19 -6.23 6.99
CA VAL A 355 10.96 -5.29 5.90
C VAL A 355 9.47 -5.09 5.70
N PHE A 356 9.02 -3.82 5.77
CA PHE A 356 7.62 -3.48 5.61
C PHE A 356 7.40 -2.46 4.50
N ASN A 357 6.41 -2.72 3.67
CA ASN A 357 5.98 -1.83 2.59
C ASN A 357 4.75 -1.03 3.02
N LEU A 358 4.75 0.27 2.82
CA LEU A 358 3.56 1.10 2.99
C LEU A 358 2.49 0.68 1.98
N THR A 359 1.38 0.15 2.49
CA THR A 359 0.17 -0.12 1.71
C THR A 359 -0.54 1.19 1.42
N ILE A 360 -0.95 1.91 2.47
CA ILE A 360 -1.63 3.20 2.36
C ILE A 360 -1.55 4.00 3.66
N GLY A 361 -1.55 5.32 3.56
CA GLY A 361 -1.64 6.22 4.71
C GLY A 361 -3.02 6.20 5.37
N LEU A 362 -3.12 6.69 6.62
CA LEU A 362 -4.38 6.77 7.38
C LEU A 362 -5.37 7.78 6.77
N ARG A 363 -4.89 8.73 6.02
CA ARG A 363 -5.66 9.77 5.33
C ARG A 363 -5.08 9.99 3.95
N ASP A 364 -5.90 10.44 3.04
CA ASP A 364 -5.39 10.96 1.79
C ASP A 364 -4.73 12.32 2.05
N THR A 365 -3.43 12.37 1.83
CA THR A 365 -2.59 13.57 1.95
C THR A 365 -1.90 13.90 0.63
N TRP A 366 -2.28 13.21 -0.44
CA TRP A 366 -1.68 13.45 -1.74
C TRP A 366 -1.90 14.89 -2.22
N SER A 367 -0.83 15.51 -2.69
CA SER A 367 -0.89 16.75 -3.46
C SER A 367 0.19 16.72 -4.54
N ALA A 368 -0.15 17.13 -5.75
CA ALA A 368 0.79 17.20 -6.87
C ALA A 368 1.99 18.16 -6.61
N SER A 369 1.88 19.05 -5.62
CA SER A 369 2.98 19.94 -5.21
C SER A 369 4.06 19.23 -4.37
N ASN A 370 3.83 17.99 -3.95
CA ASN A 370 4.78 17.19 -3.17
C ASN A 370 5.48 16.12 -4.01
N ALA A 371 5.16 16.01 -5.30
CA ALA A 371 5.71 15.06 -6.26
C ALA A 371 6.84 15.65 -7.10
#